data_de43f788cab98aefe832ecfbbbe06c5d
#
_entry.id   de43f788cab98aefe832ecfbbbe06c5d
#
_cell.length_a   1.000
_cell.length_b   1.000
_cell.length_c   1.000
_cell.angle_alpha   90.00
_cell.angle_beta   90.00
_cell.angle_gamma   90.00
#
_symmetry.space_group_name_H-M   'P 1'
#
loop_
_entity.id
_entity.type
_entity.pdbx_description
1 polymer ?
#
loop_
_entity_poly.entity_id
_entity_poly.type
_entity_poly.pdbx_seq_one_letter_code
_entity_poly.pdbx_strand_id
1 'polypeptide(L)'
;MKITNILSRPEPTISFEVFPPKQEAGLESVKAAAGAIAAMNPSFMSVTYGAGGSTSKLTVEVASDIKNLHNVPVMPHLTCVASSREHVRNMLSQIRANNIDNIMALRGDLPKDGVICNDYKHASDLIADIRSIDPDICIGGACYPEGHIECEHKSDDINFLKLKVDAGCDFLTTQMFFDNNIFYNFLYRIKDKGINVPVLPGIMPITTAKQLSRSVALSGTSVPERFRAIVDRFGDDPDSMRQAGIVYAAEQIIDLIANGINHIHVYSMNKPDVAKDILKMLNGIV
;
A
#
# COMPACT_ATOMS: atom_id res chain seq x y z
N MET A 1 9.61 15.48 -0.49
CA MET A 1 9.81 15.04 0.92
C MET A 1 9.84 13.53 0.93
N LYS A 2 10.85 12.92 1.58
CA LYS A 2 10.95 11.47 1.74
C LYS A 2 9.94 10.99 2.80
N ILE A 3 9.32 9.82 2.54
CA ILE A 3 8.38 9.19 3.49
C ILE A 3 9.09 8.79 4.78
N THR A 4 10.35 8.37 4.72
CA THR A 4 11.14 8.11 5.93
C THR A 4 11.20 9.29 6.91
N ASN A 5 11.16 10.54 6.41
CA ASN A 5 11.10 11.72 7.27
C ASN A 5 9.73 11.90 7.95
N ILE A 6 8.66 11.34 7.35
CA ILE A 6 7.34 11.30 7.97
C ILE A 6 7.33 10.24 9.06
N LEU A 7 7.84 9.05 8.74
CA LEU A 7 7.87 7.88 9.63
C LEU A 7 8.79 8.04 10.85
N SER A 8 9.67 9.04 10.83
CA SER A 8 10.53 9.36 11.99
C SER A 8 9.86 10.28 13.02
N ARG A 9 8.65 10.78 12.73
CA ARG A 9 7.90 11.66 13.63
C ARG A 9 7.14 10.83 14.66
N PRO A 10 6.95 11.33 15.89
CA PRO A 10 6.20 10.63 16.92
C PRO A 10 4.67 10.77 16.77
N GLU A 11 4.19 11.77 16.01
CA GLU A 11 2.77 12.07 15.88
C GLU A 11 2.10 11.02 14.99
N PRO A 12 0.86 10.59 15.32
CA PRO A 12 0.07 9.72 14.48
C PRO A 12 -0.21 10.35 13.10
N THR A 13 -0.12 9.55 12.05
CA THR A 13 -0.35 9.99 10.68
C THR A 13 -1.16 8.98 9.88
N ILE A 14 -2.01 9.47 8.99
CA ILE A 14 -2.77 8.66 8.04
C ILE A 14 -2.32 8.98 6.62
N SER A 15 -2.10 7.95 5.84
CA SER A 15 -1.83 7.99 4.41
C SER A 15 -2.86 7.17 3.64
N PHE A 16 -3.06 7.48 2.37
CA PHE A 16 -4.06 6.79 1.55
C PHE A 16 -3.46 6.25 0.27
N GLU A 17 -3.99 5.09 -0.15
CA GLU A 17 -3.71 4.52 -1.47
C GLU A 17 -4.83 4.85 -2.45
N VAL A 18 -4.42 5.17 -3.68
CA VAL A 18 -5.27 5.26 -4.86
C VAL A 18 -4.70 4.39 -5.97
N PHE A 19 -5.51 4.06 -6.96
CA PHE A 19 -5.08 3.28 -8.11
C PHE A 19 -5.45 3.98 -9.42
N PRO A 20 -4.60 3.90 -10.45
CA PRO A 20 -4.87 4.47 -11.76
C PRO A 20 -6.03 3.70 -12.42
N PRO A 21 -6.73 4.31 -13.38
CA PRO A 21 -7.74 3.62 -14.14
C PRO A 21 -7.11 2.59 -15.07
N LYS A 22 -7.89 1.58 -15.46
CA LYS A 22 -7.44 0.58 -16.44
C LYS A 22 -7.31 1.12 -17.86
N GLN A 23 -8.01 2.20 -18.17
CA GLN A 23 -8.07 2.87 -19.48
C GLN A 23 -8.04 4.38 -19.30
N GLU A 24 -7.49 5.11 -20.26
CA GLU A 24 -7.39 6.57 -20.24
C GLU A 24 -8.74 7.28 -20.02
N ALA A 25 -9.83 6.73 -20.54
CA ALA A 25 -11.18 7.28 -20.38
C ALA A 25 -11.63 7.46 -18.91
N GLY A 26 -11.03 6.69 -17.97
CA GLY A 26 -11.30 6.82 -16.53
C GLY A 26 -10.39 7.79 -15.78
N LEU A 27 -9.41 8.41 -16.46
CA LEU A 27 -8.34 9.16 -15.81
C LEU A 27 -8.84 10.38 -15.04
N GLU A 28 -9.70 11.18 -15.64
CA GLU A 28 -10.25 12.39 -14.99
C GLU A 28 -11.05 12.06 -13.72
N SER A 29 -11.80 10.96 -13.73
CA SER A 29 -12.54 10.50 -12.54
C SER A 29 -11.59 10.09 -11.41
N VAL A 30 -10.48 9.42 -11.75
CA VAL A 30 -9.47 9.02 -10.75
C VAL A 30 -8.70 10.24 -10.23
N LYS A 31 -8.33 11.19 -11.11
CA LYS A 31 -7.68 12.44 -10.70
C LYS A 31 -8.58 13.26 -9.76
N ALA A 32 -9.88 13.36 -10.07
CA ALA A 32 -10.84 14.02 -9.20
C ALA A 32 -10.95 13.34 -7.82
N ALA A 33 -11.01 12.01 -7.78
CA ALA A 33 -11.03 11.27 -6.52
C ALA A 33 -9.72 11.43 -5.74
N ALA A 34 -8.56 11.31 -6.40
CA ALA A 34 -7.25 11.52 -5.79
C ALA A 34 -7.09 12.95 -5.25
N GLY A 35 -7.52 13.96 -6.01
CA GLY A 35 -7.53 15.36 -5.58
C GLY A 35 -8.43 15.61 -4.36
N ALA A 36 -9.61 14.99 -4.32
CA ALA A 36 -10.50 15.07 -3.17
C ALA A 36 -9.91 14.43 -1.90
N ILE A 37 -9.16 13.33 -2.04
CA ILE A 37 -8.43 12.71 -0.92
C ILE A 37 -7.23 13.59 -0.53
N ALA A 38 -6.46 14.09 -1.50
CA ALA A 38 -5.32 14.98 -1.24
C ALA A 38 -5.71 16.26 -0.50
N ALA A 39 -6.90 16.82 -0.78
CA ALA A 39 -7.45 18.00 -0.10
C ALA A 39 -7.73 17.76 1.40
N MET A 40 -7.74 16.52 1.87
CA MET A 40 -7.85 16.17 3.29
C MET A 40 -6.50 16.18 4.02
N ASN A 41 -5.41 16.60 3.35
CA ASN A 41 -4.06 16.70 3.89
C ASN A 41 -3.50 15.39 4.49
N PRO A 42 -3.56 14.26 3.77
CA PRO A 42 -2.92 13.04 4.25
C PRO A 42 -1.40 13.24 4.37
N SER A 43 -0.76 12.44 5.21
CA SER A 43 0.70 12.50 5.39
C SER A 43 1.47 12.19 4.10
N PHE A 44 0.96 11.28 3.30
CA PHE A 44 1.36 10.99 1.93
C PHE A 44 0.27 10.18 1.21
N MET A 45 0.41 10.01 -0.09
CA MET A 45 -0.44 9.10 -0.86
C MET A 45 0.41 8.12 -1.67
N SER A 46 -0.09 6.89 -1.86
CA SER A 46 0.48 5.95 -2.82
C SER A 46 -0.40 5.80 -4.06
N VAL A 47 0.23 5.49 -5.19
CA VAL A 47 -0.48 5.24 -6.46
C VAL A 47 -0.04 3.89 -6.98
N THR A 48 -0.98 2.93 -7.07
CA THR A 48 -0.66 1.56 -7.49
C THR A 48 -0.24 1.49 -8.96
N TYR A 49 0.34 0.35 -9.32
CA TYR A 49 0.80 0.04 -10.67
C TYR A 49 -0.05 -1.09 -11.25
N GLY A 50 -0.53 -0.93 -12.47
CA GLY A 50 -1.36 -1.97 -13.09
C GLY A 50 -0.59 -3.25 -13.38
N ALA A 51 -1.29 -4.38 -13.31
CA ALA A 51 -0.71 -5.68 -13.60
C ALA A 51 0.00 -5.70 -14.96
N GLY A 52 1.23 -6.23 -14.97
CA GLY A 52 2.05 -6.28 -16.19
C GLY A 52 2.49 -4.92 -16.75
N GLY A 53 2.45 -3.83 -15.96
CA GLY A 53 2.91 -2.50 -16.39
C GLY A 53 1.94 -1.74 -17.30
N SER A 54 0.74 -2.27 -17.52
CA SER A 54 -0.25 -1.72 -18.46
C SER A 54 -0.71 -0.29 -18.16
N THR A 55 -0.53 0.18 -16.92
CA THR A 55 -0.94 1.53 -16.49
C THR A 55 0.24 2.40 -16.03
N SER A 56 1.47 2.03 -16.36
CA SER A 56 2.68 2.71 -15.88
C SER A 56 2.66 4.23 -16.12
N LYS A 57 2.28 4.66 -17.33
CA LYS A 57 2.15 6.07 -17.68
C LYS A 57 1.08 6.77 -16.83
N LEU A 58 -0.09 6.14 -16.65
CA LEU A 58 -1.19 6.69 -15.85
C LEU A 58 -0.84 6.77 -14.36
N THR A 59 -0.04 5.83 -13.84
CA THR A 59 0.47 5.87 -12.47
C THR A 59 1.32 7.11 -12.21
N VAL A 60 2.26 7.42 -13.12
CA VAL A 60 3.10 8.62 -12.99
C VAL A 60 2.28 9.88 -13.13
N GLU A 61 1.31 9.90 -14.04
CA GLU A 61 0.46 11.07 -14.27
C GLU A 61 -0.39 11.40 -13.03
N VAL A 62 -1.08 10.41 -12.45
CA VAL A 62 -1.84 10.60 -11.19
C VAL A 62 -0.91 11.00 -10.04
N ALA A 63 0.26 10.37 -9.92
CA ALA A 63 1.23 10.72 -8.89
C ALA A 63 1.78 12.15 -9.06
N SER A 64 2.02 12.57 -10.30
CA SER A 64 2.45 13.94 -10.63
C SER A 64 1.41 14.98 -10.22
N ASP A 65 0.12 14.71 -10.49
CA ASP A 65 -0.96 15.62 -10.08
C ASP A 65 -1.06 15.74 -8.56
N ILE A 66 -1.02 14.61 -7.83
CA ILE A 66 -1.01 14.61 -6.36
C ILE A 66 0.16 15.45 -5.83
N LYS A 67 1.35 15.26 -6.39
CA LYS A 67 2.56 15.97 -5.96
C LYS A 67 2.53 17.44 -6.29
N ASN A 68 2.24 17.79 -7.55
CA ASN A 68 2.47 19.12 -8.06
C ASN A 68 1.25 20.05 -7.92
N LEU A 69 0.02 19.51 -7.96
CA LEU A 69 -1.20 20.31 -7.80
C LEU A 69 -1.65 20.40 -6.34
N HIS A 70 -1.43 19.34 -5.55
CA HIS A 70 -1.90 19.27 -4.16
C HIS A 70 -0.76 19.34 -3.13
N ASN A 71 0.51 19.33 -3.57
CA ASN A 71 1.70 19.37 -2.70
C ASN A 71 1.74 18.25 -1.62
N VAL A 72 1.07 17.12 -1.87
CA VAL A 72 1.12 15.95 -1.00
C VAL A 72 2.32 15.07 -1.38
N PRO A 73 3.13 14.59 -0.43
CA PRO A 73 4.15 13.58 -0.72
C PRO A 73 3.50 12.34 -1.36
N VAL A 74 4.10 11.83 -2.43
CA VAL A 74 3.52 10.70 -3.17
C VAL A 74 4.53 9.60 -3.39
N MET A 75 4.03 8.36 -3.47
CA MET A 75 4.78 7.14 -3.67
C MET A 75 4.12 6.31 -4.79
N PRO A 76 4.52 6.50 -6.07
CA PRO A 76 4.10 5.60 -7.12
C PRO A 76 4.69 4.20 -6.91
N HIS A 77 3.91 3.17 -7.22
CA HIS A 77 4.39 1.81 -7.27
C HIS A 77 5.17 1.56 -8.57
N LEU A 78 6.13 0.67 -8.51
CA LEU A 78 6.88 0.13 -9.66
C LEU A 78 7.03 -1.38 -9.47
N THR A 79 6.67 -2.15 -10.49
CA THR A 79 6.74 -3.61 -10.43
C THR A 79 7.87 -4.14 -11.31
N CYS A 80 8.52 -5.22 -10.89
CA CYS A 80 9.59 -5.84 -11.65
C CYS A 80 9.09 -6.85 -12.70
N VAL A 81 7.94 -7.48 -12.44
CA VAL A 81 7.33 -8.41 -13.40
C VAL A 81 7.03 -7.69 -14.72
N ALA A 82 7.40 -8.29 -15.85
CA ALA A 82 7.26 -7.69 -17.18
C ALA A 82 7.98 -6.34 -17.40
N SER A 83 8.87 -5.91 -16.50
CA SER A 83 9.65 -4.68 -16.64
C SER A 83 11.09 -4.98 -17.02
N SER A 84 11.59 -4.33 -18.09
CA SER A 84 13.02 -4.36 -18.42
C SER A 84 13.79 -3.33 -17.57
N ARG A 85 15.12 -3.51 -17.46
CA ARG A 85 16.00 -2.52 -16.80
C ARG A 85 15.91 -1.14 -17.46
N GLU A 86 15.77 -1.10 -18.78
CA GLU A 86 15.57 0.15 -19.50
C GLU A 86 14.26 0.81 -19.13
N HIS A 87 13.16 0.05 -19.05
CA HIS A 87 11.87 0.56 -18.62
C HIS A 87 11.94 1.14 -17.19
N VAL A 88 12.58 0.42 -16.26
CA VAL A 88 12.76 0.89 -14.87
C VAL A 88 13.55 2.21 -14.83
N ARG A 89 14.65 2.34 -15.59
CA ARG A 89 15.43 3.58 -15.67
C ARG A 89 14.60 4.75 -16.21
N ASN A 90 13.82 4.50 -17.26
CA ASN A 90 12.93 5.52 -17.84
C ASN A 90 11.85 5.95 -16.84
N MET A 91 11.25 5.01 -16.10
CA MET A 91 10.26 5.32 -15.06
C MET A 91 10.88 6.14 -13.92
N LEU A 92 12.05 5.77 -13.43
CA LEU A 92 12.76 6.54 -12.39
C LEU A 92 13.05 7.97 -12.84
N SER A 93 13.51 8.14 -14.09
CA SER A 93 13.75 9.46 -14.67
C SER A 93 12.47 10.31 -14.70
N GLN A 94 11.33 9.73 -15.11
CA GLN A 94 10.04 10.44 -15.11
C GLN A 94 9.56 10.78 -13.69
N ILE A 95 9.72 9.86 -12.73
CA ILE A 95 9.38 10.06 -11.32
C ILE A 95 10.17 11.23 -10.76
N ARG A 96 11.49 11.28 -10.98
CA ARG A 96 12.36 12.38 -10.54
C ARG A 96 12.07 13.71 -11.23
N ALA A 97 11.78 13.68 -12.52
CA ALA A 97 11.39 14.87 -13.27
C ALA A 97 10.10 15.52 -12.75
N ASN A 98 9.24 14.74 -12.06
CA ASN A 98 8.03 15.22 -11.40
C ASN A 98 8.23 15.56 -9.90
N ASN A 99 9.47 15.71 -9.43
CA ASN A 99 9.81 16.05 -8.04
C ASN A 99 9.29 15.01 -7.01
N ILE A 100 9.25 13.74 -7.40
CA ILE A 100 8.83 12.64 -6.55
C ILE A 100 10.08 11.95 -5.98
N ASP A 101 10.15 11.85 -4.65
CA ASP A 101 11.30 11.34 -3.91
C ASP A 101 11.10 9.90 -3.38
N ASN A 102 9.95 9.29 -3.62
CA ASN A 102 9.57 8.01 -3.03
C ASN A 102 9.04 7.06 -4.10
N ILE A 103 9.25 5.76 -3.88
CA ILE A 103 8.78 4.69 -4.76
C ILE A 103 8.43 3.46 -3.92
N MET A 104 7.39 2.71 -4.32
CA MET A 104 7.11 1.38 -3.79
C MET A 104 7.61 0.34 -4.78
N ALA A 105 8.63 -0.41 -4.42
CA ALA A 105 9.21 -1.46 -5.28
C ALA A 105 8.56 -2.81 -4.98
N LEU A 106 7.90 -3.40 -5.99
CA LEU A 106 7.11 -4.62 -5.87
C LEU A 106 7.53 -5.66 -6.91
N ARG A 107 7.23 -6.93 -6.66
CA ARG A 107 7.30 -7.93 -7.73
C ARG A 107 6.21 -7.66 -8.78
N GLY A 108 5.01 -7.40 -8.34
CA GLY A 108 3.80 -7.32 -9.15
C GLY A 108 3.15 -8.69 -9.38
N ASP A 109 1.90 -8.65 -9.85
CA ASP A 109 1.15 -9.86 -10.19
C ASP A 109 1.62 -10.41 -11.54
N LEU A 110 1.66 -11.72 -11.67
CA LEU A 110 2.01 -12.37 -12.94
C LEU A 110 0.96 -12.02 -14.01
N PRO A 111 1.39 -11.58 -15.20
CA PRO A 111 0.47 -11.25 -16.28
C PRO A 111 -0.23 -12.53 -16.77
N LYS A 112 -1.54 -12.40 -17.06
CA LYS A 112 -2.34 -13.52 -17.56
C LYS A 112 -1.84 -14.06 -18.90
N ASP A 113 -1.22 -13.21 -19.69
CA ASP A 113 -0.74 -13.53 -21.04
C ASP A 113 0.68 -14.13 -21.06
N GLY A 114 1.26 -14.39 -19.90
CA GLY A 114 2.50 -15.14 -19.74
C GLY A 114 3.77 -14.43 -20.23
N VAL A 115 3.72 -13.18 -20.66
CA VAL A 115 4.92 -12.42 -21.05
C VAL A 115 5.62 -11.93 -19.80
N ILE A 116 6.70 -12.59 -19.42
CA ILE A 116 7.57 -12.23 -18.30
C ILE A 116 8.86 -11.66 -18.85
N CYS A 117 9.26 -10.48 -18.40
CA CYS A 117 10.62 -10.01 -18.60
C CYS A 117 11.52 -10.65 -17.53
N ASN A 118 12.65 -11.23 -17.93
CA ASN A 118 13.53 -11.96 -17.03
C ASN A 118 14.65 -11.10 -16.43
N ASP A 119 14.58 -9.78 -16.57
CA ASP A 119 15.62 -8.88 -16.04
C ASP A 119 15.62 -8.83 -14.50
N TYR A 120 14.47 -9.09 -13.88
CA TYR A 120 14.29 -9.18 -12.45
C TYR A 120 13.47 -10.42 -12.10
N LYS A 121 13.88 -11.15 -11.08
CA LYS A 121 13.14 -12.32 -10.57
C LYS A 121 12.29 -11.94 -9.35
N HIS A 122 12.80 -11.04 -8.52
CA HIS A 122 12.19 -10.67 -7.24
C HIS A 122 12.22 -9.14 -7.03
N ALA A 123 11.38 -8.66 -6.13
CA ALA A 123 11.40 -7.25 -5.73
C ALA A 123 12.75 -6.81 -5.14
N SER A 124 13.51 -7.71 -4.52
CA SER A 124 14.87 -7.44 -4.04
C SER A 124 15.83 -7.06 -5.17
N ASP A 125 15.71 -7.68 -6.35
CA ASP A 125 16.56 -7.36 -7.51
C ASP A 125 16.23 -5.97 -8.03
N LEU A 126 14.93 -5.63 -8.08
CA LEU A 126 14.46 -4.29 -8.45
C LEU A 126 14.95 -3.23 -7.46
N ILE A 127 14.85 -3.50 -6.15
CA ILE A 127 15.31 -2.59 -5.10
C ILE A 127 16.82 -2.33 -5.23
N ALA A 128 17.62 -3.36 -5.42
CA ALA A 128 19.07 -3.24 -5.59
C ALA A 128 19.43 -2.42 -6.84
N ASP A 129 18.73 -2.62 -7.95
CA ASP A 129 18.98 -1.87 -9.19
C ASP A 129 18.56 -0.39 -9.01
N ILE A 130 17.38 -0.11 -8.45
CA ILE A 130 16.93 1.25 -8.14
C ILE A 130 17.95 1.95 -7.25
N ARG A 131 18.41 1.32 -6.17
CA ARG A 131 19.38 1.88 -5.23
C ARG A 131 20.72 2.18 -5.90
N SER A 132 21.13 1.38 -6.88
CA SER A 132 22.35 1.61 -7.65
C SER A 132 22.24 2.79 -8.61
N ILE A 133 21.03 3.05 -9.16
CA ILE A 133 20.75 4.16 -10.09
C ILE A 133 20.53 5.46 -9.33
N ASP A 134 19.79 5.42 -8.23
CA ASP A 134 19.39 6.56 -7.43
C ASP A 134 19.53 6.25 -5.93
N PRO A 135 20.72 6.48 -5.35
CA PRO A 135 20.97 6.23 -3.93
C PRO A 135 20.08 7.03 -2.98
N ASP A 136 19.52 8.16 -3.45
CA ASP A 136 18.76 9.10 -2.63
C ASP A 136 17.25 8.89 -2.66
N ILE A 137 16.71 8.05 -3.55
CA ILE A 137 15.27 7.80 -3.59
C ILE A 137 14.85 6.98 -2.36
N CYS A 138 13.70 7.32 -1.78
CA CYS A 138 13.10 6.56 -0.67
C CYS A 138 12.33 5.36 -1.23
N ILE A 139 12.70 4.15 -0.80
CA ILE A 139 12.14 2.89 -1.33
C ILE A 139 11.29 2.21 -0.27
N GLY A 140 9.99 2.10 -0.51
CA GLY A 140 9.09 1.23 0.23
C GLY A 140 9.03 -0.17 -0.37
N GLY A 141 8.72 -1.16 0.45
CA GLY A 141 8.49 -2.54 0.02
C GLY A 141 7.21 -3.13 0.65
N ALA A 142 6.60 -4.11 -0.01
CA ALA A 142 5.46 -4.82 0.57
C ALA A 142 5.92 -5.94 1.51
N CYS A 143 5.13 -6.16 2.58
CA CYS A 143 5.26 -7.31 3.47
C CYS A 143 3.87 -7.91 3.80
N TYR A 144 3.86 -9.15 4.28
CA TYR A 144 2.65 -9.95 4.44
C TYR A 144 2.57 -10.50 5.87
N PRO A 145 1.75 -9.91 6.76
CA PRO A 145 1.64 -10.37 8.15
C PRO A 145 1.24 -11.85 8.27
N GLU A 146 0.42 -12.34 7.34
CA GLU A 146 -0.02 -13.72 7.28
C GLU A 146 0.83 -14.64 6.37
N GLY A 147 1.87 -14.06 5.72
CA GLY A 147 2.68 -14.70 4.69
C GLY A 147 2.11 -14.47 3.29
N HIS A 148 3.00 -14.45 2.29
CA HIS A 148 2.59 -14.33 0.89
C HIS A 148 1.85 -15.60 0.44
N ILE A 149 0.74 -15.44 -0.32
CA ILE A 149 -0.11 -16.56 -0.74
C ILE A 149 0.63 -17.64 -1.56
N GLU A 150 1.66 -17.24 -2.30
CA GLU A 150 2.50 -18.16 -3.09
C GLU A 150 3.67 -18.75 -2.28
N CYS A 151 3.85 -18.35 -1.01
CA CYS A 151 4.93 -18.86 -0.16
C CYS A 151 4.45 -20.04 0.64
N GLU A 152 5.06 -21.19 0.44
CA GLU A 152 4.66 -22.45 1.11
C GLU A 152 4.87 -22.38 2.63
N HIS A 153 5.95 -21.71 3.06
CA HIS A 153 6.26 -21.56 4.49
C HIS A 153 6.41 -20.09 4.90
N LYS A 154 5.70 -19.68 5.95
CA LYS A 154 5.76 -18.30 6.50
C LYS A 154 7.17 -17.87 6.95
N SER A 155 8.02 -18.82 7.34
CA SER A 155 9.43 -18.56 7.68
C SER A 155 10.24 -18.10 6.48
N ASP A 156 9.97 -18.67 5.30
CA ASP A 156 10.68 -18.34 4.07
C ASP A 156 10.27 -16.96 3.56
N ASP A 157 9.00 -16.59 3.71
CA ASP A 157 8.53 -15.25 3.38
C ASP A 157 9.29 -14.17 4.18
N ILE A 158 9.57 -14.41 5.46
CA ILE A 158 10.37 -13.48 6.28
C ILE A 158 11.85 -13.46 5.82
N ASN A 159 12.41 -14.58 5.38
CA ASN A 159 13.75 -14.60 4.82
C ASN A 159 13.81 -13.78 3.52
N PHE A 160 12.82 -13.91 2.64
CA PHE A 160 12.71 -13.07 1.43
C PHE A 160 12.50 -11.60 1.76
N LEU A 161 11.75 -11.30 2.82
CA LEU A 161 11.59 -9.92 3.31
C LEU A 161 12.92 -9.33 3.77
N LYS A 162 13.75 -10.13 4.47
CA LYS A 162 15.11 -9.71 4.87
C LYS A 162 15.96 -9.35 3.66
N LEU A 163 15.91 -10.14 2.58
CA LEU A 163 16.64 -9.83 1.34
C LEU A 163 16.20 -8.49 0.72
N LYS A 164 14.91 -8.14 0.78
CA LYS A 164 14.44 -6.83 0.32
C LYS A 164 15.02 -5.68 1.15
N VAL A 165 15.05 -5.83 2.47
CA VAL A 165 15.61 -4.82 3.37
C VAL A 165 17.11 -4.68 3.17
N ASP A 166 17.83 -5.79 3.05
CA ASP A 166 19.28 -5.79 2.81
C ASP A 166 19.65 -5.20 1.43
N ALA A 167 18.75 -5.31 0.45
CA ALA A 167 18.91 -4.68 -0.87
C ALA A 167 18.71 -3.15 -0.85
N GLY A 168 18.26 -2.56 0.27
CA GLY A 168 18.11 -1.12 0.44
C GLY A 168 16.68 -0.61 0.52
N CYS A 169 15.72 -1.46 0.93
CA CYS A 169 14.36 -1.01 1.26
C CYS A 169 14.37 -0.19 2.55
N ASP A 170 13.79 1.02 2.54
CA ASP A 170 13.83 1.95 3.67
C ASP A 170 12.68 1.74 4.67
N PHE A 171 11.54 1.23 4.22
CA PHE A 171 10.37 0.91 5.05
C PHE A 171 9.48 -0.13 4.37
N LEU A 172 8.55 -0.68 5.13
CA LEU A 172 7.62 -1.70 4.66
C LEU A 172 6.17 -1.24 4.82
N THR A 173 5.30 -1.64 3.89
CA THR A 173 3.84 -1.51 4.03
C THR A 173 3.23 -2.90 3.97
N THR A 174 2.31 -3.20 4.90
CA THR A 174 1.73 -4.55 4.94
C THR A 174 0.61 -4.73 3.92
N GLN A 175 0.40 -5.97 3.48
CA GLN A 175 -0.90 -6.39 2.98
C GLN A 175 -1.95 -6.17 4.07
N MET A 176 -3.22 -5.95 3.69
CA MET A 176 -4.31 -5.83 4.65
C MET A 176 -4.42 -7.06 5.54
N PHE A 177 -4.88 -6.84 6.74
CA PHE A 177 -5.24 -7.85 7.74
C PHE A 177 -6.44 -7.34 8.55
N PHE A 178 -7.18 -8.25 9.19
CA PHE A 178 -8.39 -7.90 9.95
C PHE A 178 -8.26 -8.17 11.45
N ASP A 179 -7.12 -8.70 11.90
CA ASP A 179 -6.80 -8.93 13.31
C ASP A 179 -5.43 -8.32 13.62
N ASN A 180 -5.41 -7.32 14.51
CA ASN A 180 -4.18 -6.63 14.90
C ASN A 180 -3.17 -7.56 15.62
N ASN A 181 -3.62 -8.64 16.26
CA ASN A 181 -2.70 -9.62 16.86
C ASN A 181 -1.81 -10.31 15.81
N ILE A 182 -2.32 -10.51 14.60
CA ILE A 182 -1.53 -11.03 13.48
C ILE A 182 -0.39 -10.08 13.14
N PHE A 183 -0.68 -8.78 13.08
CA PHE A 183 0.32 -7.75 12.82
C PHE A 183 1.34 -7.65 13.95
N TYR A 184 0.92 -7.64 15.22
CA TYR A 184 1.86 -7.59 16.35
C TYR A 184 2.78 -8.82 16.36
N ASN A 185 2.22 -10.01 16.12
CA ASN A 185 3.02 -11.24 16.01
C ASN A 185 4.04 -11.16 14.86
N PHE A 186 3.62 -10.61 13.71
CA PHE A 186 4.50 -10.39 12.57
C PHE A 186 5.66 -9.46 12.92
N LEU A 187 5.43 -8.36 13.65
CA LEU A 187 6.49 -7.45 14.08
C LEU A 187 7.54 -8.14 14.94
N TYR A 188 7.14 -9.02 15.87
CA TYR A 188 8.09 -9.81 16.67
C TYR A 188 8.95 -10.72 15.79
N ARG A 189 8.32 -11.41 14.85
CA ARG A 189 9.00 -12.36 13.96
C ARG A 189 10.02 -11.67 13.04
N ILE A 190 9.70 -10.51 12.48
CA ILE A 190 10.65 -9.78 11.62
C ILE A 190 11.78 -9.15 12.44
N LYS A 191 11.50 -8.67 13.66
CA LYS A 191 12.51 -8.15 14.56
C LYS A 191 13.53 -9.23 14.98
N ASP A 192 13.07 -10.45 15.26
CA ASP A 192 13.91 -11.61 15.55
C ASP A 192 14.87 -11.94 14.39
N LYS A 193 14.47 -11.65 13.15
CA LYS A 193 15.30 -11.78 11.94
C LYS A 193 16.18 -10.56 11.64
N GLY A 194 16.24 -9.58 12.55
CA GLY A 194 17.05 -8.37 12.37
C GLY A 194 16.52 -7.39 11.34
N ILE A 195 15.20 -7.42 11.06
CA ILE A 195 14.53 -6.42 10.22
C ILE A 195 14.07 -5.29 11.16
N ASN A 196 14.68 -4.10 11.03
CA ASN A 196 14.47 -2.96 11.91
C ASN A 196 13.93 -1.71 11.18
N VAL A 197 13.57 -1.81 9.92
CA VAL A 197 12.95 -0.70 9.18
C VAL A 197 11.52 -0.46 9.65
N PRO A 198 10.98 0.78 9.56
CA PRO A 198 9.59 1.06 9.87
C PRO A 198 8.62 0.17 9.08
N VAL A 199 7.53 -0.25 9.74
CA VAL A 199 6.45 -1.03 9.11
C VAL A 199 5.13 -0.28 9.26
N LEU A 200 4.51 0.04 8.14
CA LEU A 200 3.19 0.66 8.09
C LEU A 200 2.11 -0.42 7.95
N PRO A 201 1.19 -0.56 8.89
CA PRO A 201 0.02 -1.40 8.69
C PRO A 201 -0.88 -0.85 7.59
N GLY A 202 -1.24 -1.71 6.66
CA GLY A 202 -2.21 -1.45 5.60
C GLY A 202 -3.61 -1.85 6.06
N ILE A 203 -4.50 -0.88 6.22
CA ILE A 203 -5.88 -1.09 6.67
C ILE A 203 -6.84 -0.90 5.51
N MET A 204 -7.73 -1.86 5.30
CA MET A 204 -8.75 -1.79 4.25
C MET A 204 -10.15 -1.69 4.85
N PRO A 205 -10.79 -0.52 4.80
CA PRO A 205 -12.20 -0.39 5.15
C PRO A 205 -13.07 -1.20 4.18
N ILE A 206 -13.75 -2.22 4.69
CA ILE A 206 -14.63 -3.08 3.91
C ILE A 206 -16.04 -2.49 3.92
N THR A 207 -16.49 -1.99 2.81
CA THR A 207 -17.79 -1.32 2.68
C THR A 207 -18.89 -2.18 2.04
N THR A 208 -18.58 -3.38 1.58
CA THR A 208 -19.55 -4.36 1.05
C THR A 208 -19.05 -5.80 1.27
N ALA A 209 -19.95 -6.76 1.46
CA ALA A 209 -19.62 -8.18 1.57
C ALA A 209 -18.86 -8.70 0.33
N LYS A 210 -19.24 -8.24 -0.87
CA LYS A 210 -18.56 -8.59 -2.12
C LYS A 210 -17.11 -8.10 -2.16
N GLN A 211 -16.83 -6.92 -1.61
CA GLN A 211 -15.45 -6.41 -1.48
C GLN A 211 -14.62 -7.34 -0.59
N LEU A 212 -15.15 -7.76 0.58
CA LEU A 212 -14.46 -8.70 1.48
C LEU A 212 -14.13 -10.00 0.75
N SER A 213 -15.12 -10.65 0.16
CA SER A 213 -14.94 -11.94 -0.53
C SER A 213 -13.87 -11.85 -1.62
N ARG A 214 -13.88 -10.78 -2.42
CA ARG A 214 -12.88 -10.55 -3.47
C ARG A 214 -11.49 -10.31 -2.90
N SER A 215 -11.39 -9.50 -1.84
CA SER A 215 -10.11 -9.16 -1.22
C SER A 215 -9.45 -10.39 -0.60
N VAL A 216 -10.22 -11.19 0.13
CA VAL A 216 -9.76 -12.46 0.72
C VAL A 216 -9.31 -13.45 -0.35
N ALA A 217 -10.07 -13.59 -1.43
CA ALA A 217 -9.71 -14.50 -2.54
C ALA A 217 -8.38 -14.12 -3.21
N LEU A 218 -8.04 -12.83 -3.24
CA LEU A 218 -6.79 -12.33 -3.84
C LEU A 218 -5.59 -12.35 -2.90
N SER A 219 -5.80 -12.11 -1.60
CA SER A 219 -4.72 -11.94 -0.63
C SER A 219 -4.47 -13.17 0.25
N GLY A 220 -5.44 -14.07 0.35
CA GLY A 220 -5.40 -15.17 1.32
C GLY A 220 -5.54 -14.74 2.79
N THR A 221 -5.92 -13.47 3.02
CA THR A 221 -6.08 -12.90 4.36
C THR A 221 -7.20 -13.58 5.12
N SER A 222 -6.97 -13.94 6.39
CA SER A 222 -7.96 -14.53 7.28
C SER A 222 -8.98 -13.49 7.77
N VAL A 223 -10.22 -13.94 7.95
CA VAL A 223 -11.31 -13.10 8.49
C VAL A 223 -11.64 -13.59 9.89
N PRO A 224 -11.41 -12.79 10.96
CA PRO A 224 -11.73 -13.17 12.32
C PRO A 224 -13.25 -13.29 12.53
N GLU A 225 -13.66 -14.17 13.44
CA GLU A 225 -15.07 -14.46 13.74
C GLU A 225 -15.88 -13.20 14.05
N ARG A 226 -15.29 -12.25 14.77
CA ARG A 226 -15.92 -10.94 15.07
C ARG A 226 -16.29 -10.20 13.80
N PHE A 227 -15.39 -10.15 12.79
CA PHE A 227 -15.66 -9.44 11.56
C PHE A 227 -16.62 -10.23 10.65
N ARG A 228 -16.51 -11.55 10.66
CA ARG A 228 -17.45 -12.42 9.93
C ARG A 228 -18.88 -12.22 10.42
N ALA A 229 -19.11 -12.19 11.74
CA ALA A 229 -20.44 -11.94 12.31
C ALA A 229 -21.02 -10.57 11.88
N ILE A 230 -20.18 -9.55 11.74
CA ILE A 230 -20.61 -8.22 11.21
C ILE A 230 -21.07 -8.35 9.75
N VAL A 231 -20.29 -9.04 8.91
CA VAL A 231 -20.61 -9.19 7.49
C VAL A 231 -21.85 -10.07 7.31
N ASP A 232 -21.99 -11.14 8.09
CA ASP A 232 -23.17 -12.02 8.04
C ASP A 232 -24.44 -11.29 8.47
N ARG A 233 -24.33 -10.34 9.42
CA ARG A 233 -25.48 -9.59 9.92
C ARG A 233 -25.88 -8.43 8.99
N PHE A 234 -24.91 -7.73 8.41
CA PHE A 234 -25.15 -6.44 7.75
C PHE A 234 -24.86 -6.49 6.23
N GLY A 235 -24.29 -7.59 5.72
CA GLY A 235 -23.76 -7.68 4.35
C GLY A 235 -24.79 -7.45 3.25
N ASP A 236 -26.08 -7.72 3.50
CA ASP A 236 -27.18 -7.53 2.55
C ASP A 236 -27.74 -6.08 2.54
N ASP A 237 -27.43 -5.27 3.57
CA ASP A 237 -27.80 -3.86 3.61
C ASP A 237 -26.56 -2.98 3.35
N PRO A 238 -26.49 -2.31 2.18
CA PRO A 238 -25.31 -1.51 1.80
C PRO A 238 -24.94 -0.40 2.78
N ASP A 239 -25.90 0.27 3.38
CA ASP A 239 -25.63 1.40 4.28
C ASP A 239 -25.13 0.89 5.64
N SER A 240 -25.76 -0.12 6.19
CA SER A 240 -25.34 -0.76 7.45
C SER A 240 -23.97 -1.41 7.29
N MET A 241 -23.73 -2.13 6.21
CA MET A 241 -22.43 -2.79 5.95
C MET A 241 -21.31 -1.75 5.78
N ARG A 242 -21.57 -0.68 5.04
CA ARG A 242 -20.61 0.41 4.88
C ARG A 242 -20.25 1.04 6.22
N GLN A 243 -21.25 1.38 7.04
CA GLN A 243 -21.02 1.96 8.36
C GLN A 243 -20.24 1.01 9.27
N ALA A 244 -20.65 -0.25 9.36
CA ALA A 244 -20.01 -1.25 10.20
C ALA A 244 -18.55 -1.51 9.79
N GLY A 245 -18.28 -1.55 8.50
CA GLY A 245 -16.93 -1.74 7.98
C GLY A 245 -15.99 -0.54 8.23
N ILE A 246 -16.51 0.68 8.15
CA ILE A 246 -15.75 1.90 8.53
C ILE A 246 -15.44 1.91 10.02
N VAL A 247 -16.42 1.59 10.86
CA VAL A 247 -16.22 1.50 12.32
C VAL A 247 -15.18 0.44 12.67
N TYR A 248 -15.25 -0.74 12.04
CA TYR A 248 -14.28 -1.81 12.27
C TYR A 248 -12.86 -1.37 11.90
N ALA A 249 -12.67 -0.74 10.75
CA ALA A 249 -11.37 -0.23 10.32
C ALA A 249 -10.85 0.89 11.24
N ALA A 250 -11.73 1.80 11.68
CA ALA A 250 -11.36 2.86 12.63
C ALA A 250 -10.93 2.27 13.99
N GLU A 251 -11.62 1.25 14.49
CA GLU A 251 -11.25 0.55 15.71
C GLU A 251 -9.88 -0.14 15.59
N GLN A 252 -9.59 -0.80 14.46
CA GLN A 252 -8.25 -1.34 14.20
C GLN A 252 -7.16 -0.25 14.26
N ILE A 253 -7.42 0.91 13.64
CA ILE A 253 -6.48 2.05 13.63
C ILE A 253 -6.27 2.59 15.05
N ILE A 254 -7.33 2.77 15.82
CA ILE A 254 -7.26 3.25 17.21
C ILE A 254 -6.42 2.30 18.08
N ASP A 255 -6.66 0.99 17.96
CA ASP A 255 -5.89 -0.02 18.70
C ASP A 255 -4.41 0.01 18.31
N LEU A 256 -4.09 0.12 17.01
CA LEU A 256 -2.72 0.22 16.53
C LEU A 256 -2.00 1.45 17.11
N ILE A 257 -2.65 2.63 17.06
CA ILE A 257 -2.09 3.88 17.60
C ILE A 257 -1.92 3.79 19.11
N ALA A 258 -2.89 3.24 19.84
CA ALA A 258 -2.81 3.02 21.29
C ALA A 258 -1.64 2.10 21.70
N ASN A 259 -1.22 1.22 20.81
CA ASN A 259 -0.06 0.34 20.99
C ASN A 259 1.23 0.89 20.37
N GLY A 260 1.30 2.19 20.05
CA GLY A 260 2.51 2.87 19.59
C GLY A 260 2.83 2.71 18.10
N ILE A 261 1.88 2.24 17.30
CA ILE A 261 1.99 2.16 15.83
C ILE A 261 1.36 3.42 15.22
N ASN A 262 2.16 4.47 15.09
CA ASN A 262 1.66 5.81 14.79
C ASN A 262 1.40 6.10 13.31
N HIS A 263 1.90 5.29 12.38
CA HIS A 263 1.79 5.57 10.95
C HIS A 263 0.94 4.51 10.26
N ILE A 264 -0.22 4.90 9.76
CA ILE A 264 -1.21 3.98 9.18
C ILE A 264 -1.39 4.28 7.69
N HIS A 265 -1.46 3.23 6.87
CA HIS A 265 -1.77 3.33 5.45
C HIS A 265 -3.16 2.75 5.16
N VAL A 266 -4.04 3.54 4.55
CA VAL A 266 -5.44 3.15 4.32
C VAL A 266 -5.69 2.92 2.83
N TYR A 267 -6.18 1.73 2.50
CA TYR A 267 -6.60 1.35 1.15
C TYR A 267 -7.99 1.91 0.85
N SER A 268 -8.05 3.15 0.38
CA SER A 268 -9.30 3.92 0.20
C SER A 268 -10.16 3.46 -0.97
N MET A 269 -9.63 2.64 -1.88
CA MET A 269 -10.31 2.15 -3.08
C MET A 269 -10.84 3.27 -3.99
N ASN A 270 -10.09 4.38 -4.12
CA ASN A 270 -10.48 5.61 -4.85
C ASN A 270 -11.82 6.20 -4.35
N LYS A 271 -12.14 6.03 -3.07
CA LYS A 271 -13.40 6.51 -2.47
C LYS A 271 -13.12 7.65 -1.47
N PRO A 272 -13.25 8.92 -1.88
CA PRO A 272 -13.01 10.07 -0.99
C PRO A 272 -13.96 10.10 0.21
N ASP A 273 -15.18 9.62 0.06
CA ASP A 273 -16.17 9.50 1.13
C ASP A 273 -15.72 8.53 2.22
N VAL A 274 -15.12 7.40 1.85
CA VAL A 274 -14.54 6.44 2.81
C VAL A 274 -13.35 7.04 3.54
N ALA A 275 -12.44 7.71 2.82
CA ALA A 275 -11.30 8.40 3.43
C ALA A 275 -11.77 9.47 4.43
N LYS A 276 -12.76 10.27 4.06
CA LYS A 276 -13.36 11.30 4.91
C LYS A 276 -14.00 10.73 6.18
N ASP A 277 -14.73 9.62 6.06
CA ASP A 277 -15.38 9.00 7.20
C ASP A 277 -14.37 8.38 8.18
N ILE A 278 -13.30 7.75 7.67
CA ILE A 278 -12.19 7.27 8.51
C ILE A 278 -11.55 8.44 9.27
N LEU A 279 -11.19 9.53 8.60
CA LEU A 279 -10.60 10.70 9.26
C LEU A 279 -11.54 11.33 10.28
N LYS A 280 -12.85 11.36 9.98
CA LYS A 280 -13.87 11.85 10.95
C LYS A 280 -13.92 10.98 12.20
N MET A 281 -13.82 9.65 12.07
CA MET A 281 -13.81 8.73 13.22
C MET A 281 -12.54 8.88 14.07
N LEU A 282 -11.43 9.32 13.45
CA LEU A 282 -10.14 9.48 14.10
C LEU A 282 -9.88 10.94 14.57
N ASN A 283 -10.84 11.84 14.37
CA ASN A 283 -10.68 13.25 14.75
C ASN A 283 -10.37 13.39 16.26
N GLY A 284 -9.25 14.02 16.58
CA GLY A 284 -8.71 14.14 17.95
C GLY A 284 -7.72 13.03 18.34
N ILE A 285 -7.45 12.07 17.43
CA ILE A 285 -6.42 11.03 17.60
C ILE A 285 -5.26 11.28 16.62
N VAL A 286 -5.57 11.76 15.42
CA VAL A 286 -4.62 12.10 14.35
C VAL A 286 -4.76 13.55 13.90
#